data_3dcd4a54877363901a7d999348f82dd3
#
_entry.id   3dcd4a54877363901a7d999348f82dd3
#
_cell.length_a   1.000
_cell.length_b   1.000
_cell.length_c   1.000
_cell.angle_alpha   90.00
_cell.angle_beta   90.00
_cell.angle_gamma   90.00
#
_symmetry.space_group_name_H-M   'P 1'
#
loop_
_entity.id
_entity.type
_entity.pdbx_description
1 polymer ?
#
loop_
_entity_poly.entity_id
_entity_poly.type
_entity_poly.pdbx_seq_one_letter_code
_entity_poly.pdbx_strand_id
1 'polypeptide(L)'
;SDAPAEIVPLLDVARAATSEIKDYPRVRLGKIPQTSITGMAADDISHLLAELLDNATANSPEHSQVVISAQELNDGRLMIVVEDEGVGIPEAQLGELNQRLSGEPVLDDTVPRHMGLYVASRIAEKHGLETRLESRSFRGVSAYTIIPKELLRVATPRTPGQARTSSIPASAPAAPIVPARPTTPVRPAASGPSSNCVARPPSNGAAKPSAGGSSAVTAAGLPRRSATPHGSPLRMMPRPGQTPDGPPK
;
A
#
# COMPACT_ATOMS: atom_id res chain seq x y z
N SER A 1 -0.77 13.67 -38.91
CA SER A 1 -1.17 14.31 -37.66
C SER A 1 -0.68 13.46 -36.53
N ASP A 2 0.57 13.68 -36.12
CA ASP A 2 1.11 13.04 -34.91
C ASP A 2 0.52 13.75 -33.71
N ALA A 3 -0.53 13.18 -33.15
CA ALA A 3 -0.97 13.56 -31.81
C ALA A 3 0.20 13.31 -30.85
N PRO A 4 0.56 14.27 -29.97
CA PRO A 4 1.61 14.03 -28.99
C PRO A 4 1.24 12.79 -28.18
N ALA A 5 2.18 11.84 -28.11
CA ALA A 5 1.97 10.62 -27.34
C ALA A 5 1.57 11.03 -25.91
N GLU A 6 0.40 10.59 -25.47
CA GLU A 6 -0.07 10.82 -24.12
C GLU A 6 0.95 10.27 -23.12
N ILE A 7 1.31 11.06 -22.14
CA ILE A 7 2.22 10.64 -21.07
C ILE A 7 1.50 10.72 -19.73
N VAL A 8 1.67 9.72 -18.89
CA VAL A 8 1.02 9.62 -17.59
C VAL A 8 2.10 9.68 -16.50
N PRO A 9 2.00 10.60 -15.53
CA PRO A 9 2.92 10.65 -14.41
C PRO A 9 2.95 9.31 -13.66
N LEU A 10 4.14 8.86 -13.27
CA LEU A 10 4.31 7.62 -12.52
C LEU A 10 3.47 7.59 -11.23
N LEU A 11 3.38 8.74 -10.55
CA LEU A 11 2.54 8.87 -9.36
C LEU A 11 1.07 8.54 -9.64
N ASP A 12 0.54 8.96 -10.78
CA ASP A 12 -0.84 8.68 -11.17
C ASP A 12 -1.03 7.21 -11.54
N VAL A 13 -0.04 6.59 -12.17
CA VAL A 13 -0.03 5.14 -12.44
C VAL A 13 -0.07 4.35 -11.14
N ALA A 14 0.75 4.73 -10.14
CA ALA A 14 0.78 4.09 -8.84
C ALA A 14 -0.54 4.28 -8.05
N ARG A 15 -1.15 5.46 -8.15
CA ARG A 15 -2.46 5.74 -7.54
C ARG A 15 -3.57 4.95 -8.19
N ALA A 16 -3.58 4.87 -9.51
CA ALA A 16 -4.54 4.06 -10.25
C ALA A 16 -4.44 2.59 -9.84
N ALA A 17 -3.24 2.01 -9.82
CA ALA A 17 -3.02 0.65 -9.36
C ALA A 17 -3.53 0.42 -7.93
N THR A 18 -3.25 1.35 -7.03
CA THR A 18 -3.72 1.26 -5.64
C THR A 18 -5.25 1.29 -5.55
N SER A 19 -5.92 2.07 -6.38
CA SER A 19 -7.38 2.18 -6.36
C SER A 19 -8.11 0.96 -6.93
N GLU A 20 -7.42 0.12 -7.69
CA GLU A 20 -8.00 -1.10 -8.28
C GLU A 20 -8.11 -2.25 -7.27
N ILE A 21 -7.33 -2.23 -6.19
CA ILE A 21 -7.27 -3.34 -5.25
C ILE A 21 -8.25 -3.19 -4.08
N LYS A 22 -8.73 -4.32 -3.57
CA LYS A 22 -9.68 -4.36 -2.45
C LYS A 22 -9.08 -3.79 -1.16
N ASP A 23 -7.84 -4.14 -0.87
CA ASP A 23 -7.15 -3.77 0.37
C ASP A 23 -6.34 -2.46 0.23
N TYR A 24 -6.81 -1.54 -0.61
CA TYR A 24 -6.16 -0.25 -0.86
C TYR A 24 -5.81 0.57 0.40
N PRO A 25 -6.56 0.49 1.53
CA PRO A 25 -6.19 1.24 2.74
C PRO A 25 -4.86 0.80 3.35
N ARG A 26 -4.40 -0.41 3.04
CA ARG A 26 -3.12 -0.94 3.52
C ARG A 26 -1.93 -0.49 2.69
N VAL A 27 -2.17 0.10 1.51
CA VAL A 27 -1.12 0.53 0.60
C VAL A 27 -0.68 1.94 0.90
N ARG A 28 0.62 2.13 1.02
CA ARG A 28 1.27 3.44 1.15
C ARG A 28 2.13 3.72 -0.08
N LEU A 29 2.04 4.96 -0.56
CA LEU A 29 2.96 5.47 -1.57
C LEU A 29 4.24 5.94 -0.88
N GLY A 30 5.35 5.29 -1.17
CA GLY A 30 6.67 5.71 -0.76
C GLY A 30 7.24 6.78 -1.69
N LYS A 31 8.57 6.79 -1.84
CA LYS A 31 9.24 7.72 -2.74
C LYS A 31 8.96 7.33 -4.19
N ILE A 32 8.42 8.26 -4.97
CA ILE A 32 8.16 8.10 -6.41
C ILE A 32 8.78 9.27 -7.15
N PRO A 33 9.73 9.04 -8.07
CA PRO A 33 10.37 10.10 -8.83
C PRO A 33 9.40 10.76 -9.82
N GLN A 34 9.72 11.98 -10.22
CA GLN A 34 8.96 12.75 -11.22
C GLN A 34 9.26 12.24 -12.64
N THR A 35 8.82 11.07 -12.92
CA THR A 35 8.94 10.40 -14.20
C THR A 35 7.55 10.08 -14.74
N SER A 36 7.38 10.07 -16.04
CA SER A 36 6.13 9.72 -16.69
C SER A 36 6.31 8.49 -17.57
N ILE A 37 5.23 7.76 -17.77
CA ILE A 37 5.16 6.58 -18.63
C ILE A 37 4.36 6.94 -19.88
N THR A 38 4.74 6.39 -21.03
CA THR A 38 3.97 6.54 -22.26
C THR A 38 2.57 5.97 -22.09
N GLY A 39 1.55 6.69 -22.55
CA GLY A 39 0.14 6.35 -22.32
C GLY A 39 -0.26 4.96 -22.81
N MET A 40 0.36 4.48 -23.90
CA MET A 40 0.12 3.11 -24.39
C MET A 40 0.48 2.00 -23.39
N ALA A 41 1.46 2.26 -22.53
CA ALA A 41 1.92 1.30 -21.52
C ALA A 41 1.37 1.60 -20.12
N ALA A 42 0.93 2.83 -19.87
CA ALA A 42 0.56 3.29 -18.54
C ALA A 42 -0.58 2.47 -17.92
N ASP A 43 -1.63 2.19 -18.66
CA ASP A 43 -2.78 1.40 -18.19
C ASP A 43 -2.37 -0.04 -17.88
N ASP A 44 -1.63 -0.67 -18.78
CA ASP A 44 -1.14 -2.03 -18.59
C ASP A 44 -0.20 -2.13 -17.38
N ILE A 45 0.68 -1.15 -17.21
CA ILE A 45 1.60 -1.10 -16.06
C ILE A 45 0.82 -0.86 -14.76
N SER A 46 -0.20 0.01 -14.77
CA SER A 46 -1.10 0.18 -13.63
C SER A 46 -1.74 -1.14 -13.24
N HIS A 47 -2.24 -1.88 -14.20
CA HIS A 47 -2.86 -3.18 -13.97
C HIS A 47 -1.85 -4.21 -13.42
N LEU A 48 -0.64 -4.29 -14.00
CA LEU A 48 0.43 -5.14 -13.47
C LEU A 48 0.75 -4.82 -12.02
N LEU A 49 0.88 -3.53 -11.68
CA LEU A 49 1.15 -3.10 -10.31
C LEU A 49 0.00 -3.45 -9.36
N ALA A 50 -1.26 -3.36 -9.81
CA ALA A 50 -2.42 -3.79 -9.05
C ALA A 50 -2.35 -5.28 -8.71
N GLU A 51 -1.98 -6.14 -9.66
CA GLU A 51 -1.79 -7.57 -9.41
C GLU A 51 -0.67 -7.87 -8.40
N LEU A 52 0.43 -7.10 -8.45
CA LEU A 52 1.49 -7.23 -7.46
C LEU A 52 1.06 -6.75 -6.07
N LEU A 53 0.30 -5.67 -6.00
CA LEU A 53 -0.26 -5.15 -4.74
C LEU A 53 -1.28 -6.11 -4.13
N ASP A 54 -2.16 -6.70 -4.93
CA ASP A 54 -3.10 -7.72 -4.47
C ASP A 54 -2.37 -8.95 -3.95
N ASN A 55 -1.34 -9.40 -4.65
CA ASN A 55 -0.51 -10.51 -4.18
C ASN A 55 0.20 -10.18 -2.86
N ALA A 56 0.74 -8.98 -2.72
CA ALA A 56 1.41 -8.55 -1.49
C ALA A 56 0.44 -8.47 -0.30
N THR A 57 -0.75 -7.90 -0.49
CA THR A 57 -1.77 -7.80 0.56
C THR A 57 -2.34 -9.16 0.94
N ALA A 58 -2.50 -10.08 -0.02
CA ALA A 58 -3.00 -11.42 0.23
C ALA A 58 -2.01 -12.30 1.01
N ASN A 59 -0.71 -12.08 0.84
CA ASN A 59 0.34 -12.89 1.47
C ASN A 59 0.96 -12.24 2.73
N SER A 60 0.50 -11.07 3.13
CA SER A 60 0.95 -10.38 4.32
C SER A 60 -0.10 -10.37 5.43
N PRO A 61 0.28 -10.21 6.71
CA PRO A 61 -0.68 -10.11 7.80
C PRO A 61 -1.70 -8.99 7.59
N GLU A 62 -2.93 -9.21 8.01
CA GLU A 62 -4.10 -8.37 7.74
C GLU A 62 -3.91 -6.88 8.10
N HIS A 63 -3.09 -6.60 9.10
CA HIS A 63 -2.83 -5.22 9.57
C HIS A 63 -1.49 -4.66 9.12
N SER A 64 -0.71 -5.41 8.35
CA SER A 64 0.56 -4.92 7.84
C SER A 64 0.38 -3.99 6.66
N GLN A 65 1.31 -3.04 6.51
CA GLN A 65 1.31 -2.11 5.39
C GLN A 65 2.07 -2.70 4.20
N VAL A 66 1.64 -2.33 3.01
CA VAL A 66 2.34 -2.57 1.75
C VAL A 66 2.79 -1.23 1.20
N VAL A 67 4.04 -1.11 0.86
CA VAL A 67 4.63 0.13 0.34
C VAL A 67 4.99 -0.05 -1.13
N ILE A 68 4.52 0.85 -1.98
CA ILE A 68 4.97 0.98 -3.36
C ILE A 68 5.89 2.19 -3.50
N SER A 69 7.06 1.96 -4.04
CA SER A 69 8.07 2.99 -4.28
C SER A 69 8.74 2.77 -5.63
N ALA A 70 9.48 3.74 -6.10
CA ALA A 70 10.22 3.63 -7.35
C ALA A 70 11.56 4.34 -7.27
N GLN A 71 12.51 3.87 -8.07
CA GLN A 71 13.85 4.41 -8.16
C GLN A 71 14.35 4.37 -9.60
N GLU A 72 14.93 5.49 -10.05
CA GLU A 72 15.63 5.53 -11.32
C GLU A 72 16.96 4.80 -11.19
N LEU A 73 17.26 3.96 -12.17
CA LEU A 73 18.52 3.23 -12.25
C LEU A 73 19.55 4.02 -13.07
N ASN A 74 20.83 3.73 -12.85
CA ASN A 74 21.93 4.45 -13.51
C ASN A 74 21.94 4.33 -15.05
N ASP A 75 21.29 3.29 -15.58
CA ASP A 75 21.17 3.05 -17.02
C ASP A 75 19.92 3.67 -17.66
N GLY A 76 19.16 4.44 -16.88
CA GLY A 76 17.94 5.13 -17.31
C GLY A 76 16.68 4.30 -17.24
N ARG A 77 16.75 3.04 -16.77
CA ARG A 77 15.57 2.24 -16.44
C ARG A 77 14.96 2.70 -15.13
N LEU A 78 13.72 2.30 -14.87
CA LEU A 78 13.03 2.58 -13.63
C LEU A 78 12.70 1.27 -12.91
N MET A 79 13.04 1.17 -11.65
CA MET A 79 12.67 0.05 -10.80
C MET A 79 11.51 0.46 -9.89
N ILE A 80 10.38 -0.23 -10.00
CA ILE A 80 9.27 -0.10 -9.07
C ILE A 80 9.33 -1.26 -8.09
N VAL A 81 9.13 -0.98 -6.82
CA VAL A 81 9.19 -1.96 -5.73
C VAL A 81 7.89 -1.93 -4.94
N VAL A 82 7.29 -3.09 -4.79
CA VAL A 82 6.17 -3.33 -3.87
C VAL A 82 6.69 -4.17 -2.71
N GLU A 83 6.68 -3.62 -1.53
CA GLU A 83 7.23 -4.25 -0.33
C GLU A 83 6.13 -4.50 0.70
N ASP A 84 6.03 -5.73 1.18
CA ASP A 84 5.23 -6.04 2.35
C ASP A 84 6.10 -6.19 3.62
N GLU A 85 5.50 -6.04 4.77
CA GLU A 85 6.14 -6.28 6.07
C GLU A 85 5.71 -7.62 6.68
N GLY A 86 5.39 -8.58 5.83
CA GLY A 86 4.89 -9.88 6.24
C GLY A 86 5.96 -10.85 6.73
N VAL A 87 5.51 -12.07 6.95
CA VAL A 87 6.36 -13.17 7.44
C VAL A 87 7.29 -13.71 6.35
N GLY A 88 7.07 -13.31 5.10
CA GLY A 88 7.75 -13.86 3.95
C GLY A 88 7.03 -15.05 3.33
N ILE A 89 7.54 -15.49 2.20
CA ILE A 89 7.04 -16.67 1.47
C ILE A 89 8.12 -17.75 1.54
N PRO A 90 7.76 -19.01 1.80
CA PRO A 90 8.71 -20.12 1.73
C PRO A 90 9.42 -20.17 0.37
N GLU A 91 10.70 -20.51 0.36
CA GLU A 91 11.53 -20.46 -0.85
C GLU A 91 10.97 -21.30 -2.01
N ALA A 92 10.41 -22.47 -1.71
CA ALA A 92 9.77 -23.33 -2.71
C ALA A 92 8.57 -22.63 -3.37
N GLN A 93 7.71 -22.00 -2.57
CA GLN A 93 6.56 -21.24 -3.06
C GLN A 93 6.99 -19.98 -3.81
N LEU A 94 8.05 -19.32 -3.35
CA LEU A 94 8.62 -18.17 -4.03
C LEU A 94 9.13 -18.55 -5.43
N GLY A 95 9.78 -19.70 -5.55
CA GLY A 95 10.22 -20.26 -6.83
C GLY A 95 9.05 -20.49 -7.79
N GLU A 96 7.96 -21.08 -7.31
CA GLU A 96 6.74 -21.30 -8.12
C GLU A 96 6.11 -19.99 -8.59
N LEU A 97 6.03 -18.99 -7.71
CA LEU A 97 5.49 -17.68 -8.06
C LEU A 97 6.35 -16.96 -9.10
N ASN A 98 7.67 -17.03 -8.97
CA ASN A 98 8.60 -16.47 -9.96
C ASN A 98 8.53 -17.20 -11.30
N GLN A 99 8.34 -18.51 -11.30
CA GLN A 99 8.13 -19.29 -12.52
C GLN A 99 6.85 -18.83 -13.24
N ARG A 100 5.77 -18.56 -12.53
CA ARG A 100 4.53 -17.98 -13.09
C ARG A 100 4.74 -16.59 -13.66
N LEU A 101 5.53 -15.76 -12.99
CA LEU A 101 5.89 -14.41 -13.48
C LEU A 101 6.77 -14.46 -14.74
N SER A 102 7.56 -15.50 -14.92
CA SER A 102 8.37 -15.69 -16.14
C SER A 102 7.56 -16.12 -17.36
N GLY A 103 6.25 -16.37 -17.19
CA GLY A 103 5.34 -16.74 -18.29
C GLY A 103 5.39 -18.22 -18.67
N GLU A 104 6.12 -19.06 -17.95
CA GLU A 104 6.09 -20.50 -18.18
C GLU A 104 4.72 -21.08 -17.81
N PRO A 105 4.10 -21.89 -18.69
CA PRO A 105 2.82 -22.51 -18.39
C PRO A 105 3.00 -23.54 -17.27
N VAL A 106 2.49 -23.23 -16.10
CA VAL A 106 2.40 -24.19 -15.01
C VAL A 106 1.08 -24.93 -15.15
N LEU A 107 1.16 -26.20 -15.53
CA LEU A 107 0.01 -27.10 -15.55
C LEU A 107 -0.31 -27.51 -14.10
N ASP A 108 -1.17 -26.74 -13.43
CA ASP A 108 -1.58 -27.05 -12.08
C ASP A 108 -3.05 -26.65 -11.87
N ASP A 109 -3.78 -27.48 -11.13
CA ASP A 109 -5.17 -27.26 -10.74
C ASP A 109 -5.38 -26.08 -9.76
N THR A 110 -4.30 -25.41 -9.36
CA THR A 110 -4.32 -24.22 -8.49
C THR A 110 -4.48 -22.89 -9.23
N VAL A 111 -4.83 -22.95 -10.52
CA VAL A 111 -5.00 -21.80 -11.44
C VAL A 111 -5.80 -20.62 -10.87
N PRO A 112 -6.88 -20.78 -10.05
CA PRO A 112 -7.64 -19.62 -9.61
C PRO A 112 -6.90 -18.69 -8.63
N ARG A 113 -5.93 -19.21 -7.87
CA ARG A 113 -5.28 -18.43 -6.80
C ARG A 113 -4.16 -17.50 -7.28
N HIS A 114 -3.61 -17.75 -8.47
CA HIS A 114 -2.45 -17.03 -8.99
C HIS A 114 -2.67 -16.49 -10.42
N MET A 115 -3.92 -16.35 -10.83
CA MET A 115 -4.26 -15.83 -12.15
C MET A 115 -3.71 -14.40 -12.34
N GLY A 116 -3.67 -13.60 -11.27
CA GLY A 116 -3.13 -12.26 -11.30
C GLY A 116 -1.65 -12.20 -11.68
N LEU A 117 -0.82 -13.11 -11.16
CA LEU A 117 0.59 -13.18 -11.54
C LEU A 117 0.79 -13.62 -13.00
N TYR A 118 -0.11 -14.44 -13.53
CA TYR A 118 -0.11 -14.77 -14.96
C TYR A 118 -0.44 -13.55 -15.82
N VAL A 119 -1.44 -12.76 -15.44
CA VAL A 119 -1.76 -11.48 -16.11
C VAL A 119 -0.56 -10.54 -16.06
N ALA A 120 0.06 -10.40 -14.88
CA ALA A 120 1.26 -9.59 -14.73
C ALA A 120 2.40 -10.05 -15.64
N SER A 121 2.62 -11.36 -15.79
CA SER A 121 3.64 -11.89 -16.70
C SER A 121 3.37 -11.56 -18.16
N ARG A 122 2.11 -11.62 -18.59
CA ARG A 122 1.72 -11.29 -19.97
C ARG A 122 1.92 -9.81 -20.29
N ILE A 123 1.61 -8.94 -19.32
CA ILE A 123 1.86 -7.50 -19.45
C ILE A 123 3.38 -7.23 -19.49
N ALA A 124 4.14 -7.88 -18.63
CA ALA A 124 5.58 -7.75 -18.62
C ALA A 124 6.22 -8.16 -19.95
N GLU A 125 5.82 -9.29 -20.50
CA GLU A 125 6.25 -9.76 -21.83
C GLU A 125 5.89 -8.75 -22.94
N LYS A 126 4.66 -8.25 -22.94
CA LYS A 126 4.17 -7.29 -23.94
C LYS A 126 5.01 -6.02 -24.01
N HIS A 127 5.47 -5.52 -22.87
CA HIS A 127 6.18 -4.24 -22.76
C HIS A 127 7.68 -4.38 -22.46
N GLY A 128 8.21 -5.59 -22.44
CA GLY A 128 9.62 -5.83 -22.12
C GLY A 128 10.00 -5.48 -20.69
N LEU A 129 9.07 -5.66 -19.74
CA LEU A 129 9.32 -5.45 -18.32
C LEU A 129 9.95 -6.70 -17.70
N GLU A 130 10.82 -6.50 -16.72
CA GLU A 130 11.31 -7.57 -15.86
C GLU A 130 10.56 -7.52 -14.54
N THR A 131 9.91 -8.62 -14.15
CA THR A 131 9.16 -8.69 -12.89
C THR A 131 9.53 -9.95 -12.13
N ARG A 132 9.85 -9.79 -10.84
CA ARG A 132 10.17 -10.92 -9.97
C ARG A 132 9.87 -10.62 -8.50
N LEU A 133 9.71 -11.70 -7.72
CA LEU A 133 9.56 -11.66 -6.27
C LEU A 133 10.86 -12.09 -5.59
N GLU A 134 11.25 -11.38 -4.55
CA GLU A 134 12.39 -11.71 -3.71
C GLU A 134 12.00 -11.75 -2.23
N SER A 135 12.44 -12.77 -1.53
CA SER A 135 12.28 -12.82 -0.08
C SER A 135 13.30 -11.91 0.59
N ARG A 136 12.84 -11.12 1.55
CA ARG A 136 13.72 -10.32 2.40
C ARG A 136 13.92 -11.03 3.74
N SER A 137 15.17 -11.15 4.17
CA SER A 137 15.48 -11.73 5.46
C SER A 137 14.72 -10.99 6.57
N PHE A 138 13.83 -11.70 7.25
CA PHE A 138 13.02 -11.22 8.39
C PHE A 138 12.00 -10.10 8.09
N ARG A 139 11.71 -9.76 6.84
CA ARG A 139 10.87 -8.61 6.48
C ARG A 139 9.87 -8.82 5.34
N GLY A 140 9.43 -10.04 5.07
CA GLY A 140 8.45 -10.28 4.04
C GLY A 140 9.02 -10.41 2.62
N VAL A 141 8.28 -9.98 1.63
CA VAL A 141 8.60 -10.13 0.21
C VAL A 141 8.65 -8.77 -0.47
N SER A 142 9.57 -8.64 -1.42
CA SER A 142 9.60 -7.51 -2.35
C SER A 142 9.29 -7.99 -3.76
N ALA A 143 8.33 -7.35 -4.41
CA ALA A 143 8.09 -7.50 -5.84
C ALA A 143 8.78 -6.37 -6.60
N TYR A 144 9.60 -6.72 -7.55
CA TYR A 144 10.34 -5.78 -8.38
C TYR A 144 9.79 -5.77 -9.79
N THR A 145 9.61 -4.60 -10.36
CA THR A 145 9.31 -4.41 -11.77
C THR A 145 10.26 -3.39 -12.35
N ILE A 146 11.00 -3.78 -13.39
CA ILE A 146 11.93 -2.90 -14.08
C ILE A 146 11.30 -2.48 -15.41
N ILE A 147 11.16 -1.17 -15.59
CA ILE A 147 10.59 -0.57 -16.78
C ILE A 147 11.73 -0.06 -17.67
N PRO A 148 11.77 -0.45 -18.94
CA PRO A 148 12.80 0.01 -19.88
C PRO A 148 12.67 1.52 -20.14
N LYS A 149 13.79 2.16 -20.39
CA LYS A 149 13.87 3.61 -20.61
C LYS A 149 13.03 4.11 -21.79
N GLU A 150 12.77 3.25 -22.76
CA GLU A 150 11.97 3.57 -23.96
C GLU A 150 10.52 3.94 -23.64
N LEU A 151 10.00 3.40 -22.52
CA LEU A 151 8.64 3.69 -22.04
C LEU A 151 8.60 4.89 -21.09
N LEU A 152 9.74 5.46 -20.73
CA LEU A 152 9.84 6.55 -19.77
C LEU A 152 10.00 7.89 -20.46
N ARG A 153 9.44 8.92 -19.83
CA ARG A 153 9.64 10.32 -20.19
C ARG A 153 9.96 11.09 -18.93
N VAL A 154 11.14 11.69 -18.89
CA VAL A 154 11.52 12.58 -17.80
C VAL A 154 10.75 13.88 -17.97
N ALA A 155 10.12 14.35 -16.90
CA ALA A 155 9.54 15.69 -16.91
C ALA A 155 10.70 16.69 -17.09
N THR A 156 10.76 17.32 -18.26
CA THR A 156 11.65 18.48 -18.43
C THR A 156 11.24 19.52 -17.39
N PRO A 157 12.16 20.02 -16.56
CA PRO A 157 11.84 21.09 -15.64
C PRO A 157 11.29 22.26 -16.47
N ARG A 158 10.03 22.63 -16.25
CA ARG A 158 9.47 23.83 -16.80
C ARG A 158 10.29 24.97 -16.22
N THR A 159 11.11 25.60 -17.04
CA THR A 159 11.76 26.84 -16.68
C THR A 159 10.66 27.82 -16.25
N PRO A 160 10.68 28.34 -15.00
CA PRO A 160 9.70 29.34 -14.60
C PRO A 160 10.01 30.62 -15.37
N GLY A 161 9.31 30.90 -16.46
CA GLY A 161 9.59 32.06 -17.27
C GLY A 161 8.78 32.25 -18.56
N GLN A 162 7.86 31.35 -18.88
CA GLN A 162 6.90 31.61 -19.97
C GLN A 162 5.47 31.62 -19.42
N ALA A 163 5.18 32.66 -18.64
CA ALA A 163 3.81 33.13 -18.54
C ALA A 163 3.39 33.55 -19.96
N ARG A 164 2.45 32.82 -20.55
CA ARG A 164 1.73 33.32 -21.73
C ARG A 164 1.01 34.57 -21.28
N THR A 165 1.53 35.71 -21.64
CA THR A 165 0.80 36.97 -21.67
C THR A 165 -0.32 36.78 -22.68
N SER A 166 -1.49 36.42 -22.20
CA SER A 166 -2.72 36.62 -22.94
C SER A 166 -2.90 38.13 -23.08
N SER A 167 -2.56 38.64 -24.25
CA SER A 167 -2.89 39.98 -24.65
C SER A 167 -4.43 40.08 -24.72
N ILE A 168 -5.00 40.67 -23.69
CA ILE A 168 -6.39 41.15 -23.69
C ILE A 168 -6.39 42.43 -24.53
N PRO A 169 -7.17 42.53 -25.58
CA PRO A 169 -7.29 43.80 -26.26
C PRO A 169 -8.00 44.81 -25.38
N ALA A 170 -7.32 45.89 -25.11
CA ALA A 170 -7.88 47.05 -24.46
C ALA A 170 -8.82 47.76 -25.42
N SER A 171 -10.11 47.83 -25.09
CA SER A 171 -11.04 48.82 -25.61
C SER A 171 -12.31 48.85 -24.80
N ALA A 172 -12.41 49.78 -23.87
CA ALA A 172 -13.65 50.49 -23.55
C ALA A 172 -13.28 51.75 -22.77
N PRO A 173 -13.91 52.91 -23.09
CA PRO A 173 -13.53 54.18 -22.55
C PRO A 173 -14.11 54.42 -21.17
N ALA A 174 -13.35 55.24 -20.41
CA ALA A 174 -13.67 55.67 -19.08
C ALA A 174 -14.92 56.53 -19.02
N ALA A 175 -15.80 56.27 -18.03
CA ALA A 175 -16.80 57.21 -17.57
C ALA A 175 -16.37 57.86 -16.25
N PRO A 176 -16.74 59.13 -16.02
CA PRO A 176 -16.10 59.98 -15.05
C PRO A 176 -16.52 59.69 -13.57
N ILE A 177 -15.53 59.85 -12.74
CA ILE A 177 -15.63 59.71 -11.27
C ILE A 177 -16.31 60.95 -10.71
N VAL A 178 -17.39 60.74 -9.92
CA VAL A 178 -17.96 61.75 -9.04
C VAL A 178 -17.49 61.48 -7.60
N PRO A 179 -16.92 62.44 -6.91
CA PRO A 179 -16.44 62.24 -5.54
C PRO A 179 -17.61 62.32 -4.54
N ALA A 180 -17.79 61.30 -3.77
CA ALA A 180 -18.70 61.35 -2.59
C ALA A 180 -17.86 61.65 -1.33
N ARG A 181 -18.38 62.56 -0.60
CA ARG A 181 -17.89 63.27 0.59
C ARG A 181 -17.83 62.34 1.82
N PRO A 182 -16.91 62.61 2.76
CA PRO A 182 -16.77 61.79 3.96
C PRO A 182 -17.75 62.13 5.06
N THR A 183 -18.29 61.14 5.73
CA THR A 183 -18.95 61.28 7.03
C THR A 183 -18.16 60.54 8.10
N THR A 184 -17.83 61.31 9.09
CA THR A 184 -17.07 61.03 10.30
C THR A 184 -17.82 60.11 11.28
N PRO A 185 -17.11 59.59 12.28
CA PRO A 185 -17.55 58.45 13.09
C PRO A 185 -18.32 58.82 14.34
N VAL A 186 -19.18 57.93 14.79
CA VAL A 186 -19.77 58.01 16.14
C VAL A 186 -19.41 56.76 16.90
N ARG A 187 -18.60 56.95 17.91
CA ARG A 187 -18.51 56.17 19.13
C ARG A 187 -19.36 56.92 20.18
N PRO A 188 -20.00 56.35 21.22
CA PRO A 188 -19.43 55.46 22.20
C PRO A 188 -20.38 54.51 22.96
N ALA A 189 -19.80 53.88 23.88
CA ALA A 189 -20.02 53.61 25.30
C ALA A 189 -20.38 52.15 25.58
N ALA A 190 -19.53 51.52 26.16
CA ALA A 190 -19.18 51.05 27.50
C ALA A 190 -20.36 50.73 28.42
N SER A 191 -20.46 49.52 28.87
CA SER A 191 -20.57 49.12 30.27
C SER A 191 -20.55 47.59 30.40
N GLY A 192 -19.53 47.11 31.12
CA GLY A 192 -19.58 45.85 31.85
C GLY A 192 -20.27 46.12 33.22
N PRO A 193 -20.21 45.31 34.22
CA PRO A 193 -19.42 44.09 34.44
C PRO A 193 -20.17 42.98 35.22
N SER A 194 -19.40 42.00 35.64
CA SER A 194 -19.67 41.09 36.79
C SER A 194 -20.49 39.87 36.47
N SER A 195 -20.25 38.72 36.97
CA SER A 195 -19.43 38.20 38.07
C SER A 195 -19.37 36.68 38.01
N ASN A 196 -18.26 36.17 38.35
CA ASN A 196 -18.01 35.04 39.27
C ASN A 196 -19.17 34.10 39.55
N CYS A 197 -18.96 32.84 39.35
CA CYS A 197 -19.06 31.90 40.46
C CYS A 197 -18.23 30.62 40.16
N VAL A 198 -17.25 30.50 41.00
CA VAL A 198 -16.51 29.32 41.38
C VAL A 198 -17.47 28.36 42.08
N ALA A 199 -17.39 27.07 41.73
CA ALA A 199 -17.67 26.02 42.69
C ALA A 199 -16.95 24.74 42.29
N ARG A 200 -16.07 24.36 43.16
CA ARG A 200 -15.28 23.15 43.26
C ARG A 200 -16.07 22.08 44.04
N PRO A 201 -15.63 20.82 44.04
CA PRO A 201 -16.44 19.62 44.25
C PRO A 201 -16.60 19.21 45.72
N PRO A 202 -17.33 18.16 46.00
CA PRO A 202 -16.97 17.34 47.15
C PRO A 202 -16.72 15.90 46.77
N SER A 203 -15.71 15.43 47.46
CA SER A 203 -15.21 14.09 47.61
C SER A 203 -16.09 13.24 48.55
N ASN A 204 -15.88 11.92 48.40
CA ASN A 204 -16.05 10.88 49.39
C ASN A 204 -17.42 10.21 49.57
N GLY A 205 -17.35 8.93 49.34
CA GLY A 205 -18.29 7.95 49.78
C GLY A 205 -17.75 6.54 49.55
N ALA A 206 -16.96 6.07 50.47
CA ALA A 206 -16.51 4.69 50.52
C ALA A 206 -17.68 3.75 50.88
N ALA A 207 -17.76 2.61 50.21
CA ALA A 207 -18.37 1.41 50.74
C ALA A 207 -17.74 0.19 50.05
N LYS A 208 -17.14 -0.62 50.83
CA LYS A 208 -16.63 -2.00 50.66
C LYS A 208 -17.64 -2.93 51.35
N PRO A 209 -17.51 -4.26 51.22
CA PRO A 209 -17.47 -5.19 50.10
C PRO A 209 -18.54 -6.29 50.26
N SER A 210 -18.74 -7.10 49.25
CA SER A 210 -19.05 -8.51 49.52
C SER A 210 -18.56 -9.42 48.40
N ALA A 211 -18.05 -10.53 48.87
CA ALA A 211 -17.31 -11.56 48.15
C ALA A 211 -18.21 -12.44 47.30
N GLY A 212 -17.58 -12.99 46.26
CA GLY A 212 -18.12 -14.17 45.60
C GLY A 212 -17.81 -14.20 44.10
N GLY A 213 -16.87 -15.04 43.68
CA GLY A 213 -16.71 -15.38 42.30
C GLY A 213 -15.31 -15.13 41.73
N SER A 214 -14.45 -16.07 42.01
CA SER A 214 -13.11 -16.19 41.47
C SER A 214 -13.20 -16.44 39.95
N SER A 215 -12.99 -15.40 39.15
CA SER A 215 -12.59 -15.52 37.75
C SER A 215 -11.23 -14.86 37.62
N ALA A 216 -10.19 -15.67 37.43
CA ALA A 216 -8.85 -15.17 37.21
C ALA A 216 -8.74 -14.54 35.82
N VAL A 217 -8.75 -13.22 35.79
CA VAL A 217 -8.39 -12.43 34.63
C VAL A 217 -7.01 -11.84 34.84
N THR A 218 -6.19 -11.89 33.82
CA THR A 218 -4.90 -11.18 33.81
C THR A 218 -5.12 -9.67 33.77
N ALA A 219 -4.14 -8.89 34.19
CA ALA A 219 -4.19 -7.42 34.23
C ALA A 219 -4.48 -6.72 32.87
N ALA A 220 -4.61 -7.48 31.78
CA ALA A 220 -4.98 -7.00 30.47
C ALA A 220 -6.39 -7.46 30.00
N GLY A 221 -7.22 -8.00 30.88
CA GLY A 221 -8.61 -8.32 30.57
C GLY A 221 -8.86 -9.52 29.63
N LEU A 222 -7.84 -10.37 29.41
CA LEU A 222 -7.98 -11.54 28.56
C LEU A 222 -8.25 -12.80 29.41
N PRO A 223 -9.20 -13.68 29.00
CA PRO A 223 -9.45 -14.91 29.72
C PRO A 223 -8.26 -15.88 29.62
N ARG A 224 -7.77 -16.35 30.75
CA ARG A 224 -6.77 -17.42 30.79
C ARG A 224 -7.35 -18.69 30.23
N ARG A 225 -6.75 -19.20 29.18
CA ARG A 225 -6.98 -20.59 28.74
C ARG A 225 -6.41 -21.53 29.79
N SER A 226 -7.27 -22.33 30.37
CA SER A 226 -6.85 -23.48 31.19
C SER A 226 -6.09 -24.45 30.28
N ALA A 227 -4.81 -24.65 30.58
CA ALA A 227 -4.04 -25.72 29.97
C ALA A 227 -4.51 -27.05 30.59
N THR A 228 -5.34 -27.79 29.92
CA THR A 228 -5.55 -29.21 30.13
C THR A 228 -4.41 -29.94 29.44
N PRO A 229 -3.62 -30.75 30.14
CA PRO A 229 -2.64 -31.58 29.46
C PRO A 229 -3.37 -32.73 28.76
N HIS A 230 -3.60 -32.59 27.48
CA HIS A 230 -3.88 -33.73 26.63
C HIS A 230 -2.57 -34.48 26.42
N GLY A 231 -2.37 -35.54 27.18
CA GLY A 231 -1.40 -36.57 26.89
C GLY A 231 -1.75 -37.20 25.55
N SER A 232 -1.03 -36.85 24.51
CA SER A 232 -1.05 -37.61 23.28
C SER A 232 -0.38 -38.94 23.50
N PRO A 233 -1.02 -40.09 23.23
CA PRO A 233 -0.32 -41.32 23.22
C PRO A 233 0.67 -41.32 22.04
N LEU A 234 1.94 -41.37 22.37
CA LEU A 234 3.02 -41.66 21.42
C LEU A 234 2.74 -43.05 20.82
N ARG A 235 2.21 -43.11 19.60
CA ARG A 235 2.25 -44.29 18.78
C ARG A 235 3.71 -44.51 18.41
N MET A 236 4.35 -45.50 19.04
CA MET A 236 5.61 -46.04 18.59
C MET A 236 5.47 -46.55 17.16
N MET A 237 6.14 -45.91 16.23
CA MET A 237 6.39 -46.48 14.91
C MET A 237 7.41 -47.60 15.04
N PRO A 238 7.16 -48.78 14.44
CA PRO A 238 8.15 -49.84 14.39
C PRO A 238 9.32 -49.41 13.53
N ARG A 239 10.52 -49.71 14.01
CA ARG A 239 11.79 -49.50 13.28
C ARG A 239 11.78 -50.37 12.00
N PRO A 240 12.22 -49.87 10.86
CA PRO A 240 12.45 -50.72 9.69
C PRO A 240 13.74 -51.53 9.90
N GLY A 241 13.61 -52.86 9.87
CA GLY A 241 14.75 -53.72 9.90
C GLY A 241 14.66 -54.98 10.79
N GLN A 242 13.51 -55.65 10.83
CA GLN A 242 13.46 -57.04 11.29
C GLN A 242 12.59 -57.86 10.35
N THR A 243 13.24 -58.64 9.54
CA THR A 243 12.63 -59.74 8.81
C THR A 243 12.24 -60.87 9.79
N PRO A 244 11.04 -61.39 9.75
CA PRO A 244 10.76 -62.62 10.51
C PRO A 244 11.34 -63.82 9.78
N ASP A 245 12.12 -64.58 10.55
CA ASP A 245 12.60 -65.89 10.17
C ASP A 245 11.43 -66.85 9.83
N GLY A 246 11.62 -67.59 8.76
CA GLY A 246 10.65 -68.60 8.32
C GLY A 246 10.73 -69.87 9.20
N PRO A 247 9.67 -70.70 9.16
CA PRO A 247 9.54 -71.84 10.03
C PRO A 247 10.48 -73.00 9.61
N PRO A 248 11.02 -73.75 10.56
CA PRO A 248 11.73 -75.01 10.30
C PRO A 248 10.79 -76.14 9.96
N LYS A 249 11.31 -77.07 9.21
CA LYS A 249 10.70 -78.31 8.75
C LYS A 249 10.12 -79.12 9.88
#